data_8a748d8e5d193398ab9ca21ad77132d0
#
_entry.id   8a748d8e5d193398ab9ca21ad77132d0
#
_cell.length_a   1.000
_cell.length_b   1.000
_cell.length_c   1.000
_cell.angle_alpha   90.00
_cell.angle_beta   90.00
_cell.angle_gamma   90.00
#
_symmetry.space_group_name_H-M   'P 1'
#
loop_
_entity.id
_entity.type
_entity.pdbx_description
1 polymer ?
#
loop_
_entity_poly.entity_id
_entity_poly.type
_entity_poly.pdbx_seq_one_letter_code
_entity_poly.pdbx_strand_id
1 'polypeptide(L)'
;MKLSHESKVRLGVGIGAFVLIIGLVFGISRLLAHFDMVRTTGILSGNLSDFDDMFDDDDLLDSGNYSAWPQQLSSETFDADAFTSLDLDVTSGTVEVKHVTGGQVRVIESGRVAKGTSASDAATRNLAEVKGSTLKISQFYYDDKRAIDRTITIELPRDVADSLVGITANVGSGDLTVADIACHDLDITLNSGDVEFTGAVTDTLNAEVGSGGATFELYQAPASSMDVTVGSGDVEITVPNSTGFKASLTLGSGDFESDFLPLGYDGETILNSEFDNGDKSATYRFEIGSGDVSFDSE
;
A
#
# COMPACT_ATOMS: atom_id res chain seq x y z
N MET A 1 6.12 32.46 -14.21
CA MET A 1 7.06 32.99 -13.18
C MET A 1 7.92 31.83 -12.78
N LYS A 2 9.25 31.83 -13.02
CA LYS A 2 10.09 30.70 -12.61
C LYS A 2 10.13 30.68 -11.10
N LEU A 3 9.70 29.58 -10.47
CA LEU A 3 9.90 29.34 -9.06
C LEU A 3 11.38 29.54 -8.72
N SER A 4 11.65 30.27 -7.65
CA SER A 4 13.03 30.52 -7.23
C SER A 4 13.67 29.17 -6.86
N HIS A 5 14.98 29.08 -7.03
CA HIS A 5 15.74 27.87 -6.69
C HIS A 5 15.50 27.44 -5.22
N GLU A 6 15.19 28.40 -4.33
CA GLU A 6 14.87 28.13 -2.93
C GLU A 6 13.49 27.49 -2.72
N SER A 7 12.49 27.82 -3.55
CA SER A 7 11.16 27.17 -3.48
C SER A 7 11.22 25.71 -3.97
N LYS A 8 12.00 25.46 -5.04
CA LYS A 8 12.22 24.09 -5.53
C LYS A 8 13.00 23.23 -4.52
N VAL A 9 13.95 23.82 -3.79
CA VAL A 9 14.71 23.13 -2.77
C VAL A 9 13.84 22.86 -1.53
N ARG A 10 12.94 23.76 -1.16
CA ARG A 10 12.01 23.54 -0.04
C ARG A 10 10.95 22.51 -0.35
N LEU A 11 10.43 22.49 -1.58
CA LEU A 11 9.48 21.49 -2.06
C LEU A 11 10.14 20.10 -2.14
N GLY A 12 11.32 20.02 -2.79
CA GLY A 12 12.09 18.77 -2.87
C GLY A 12 12.56 18.23 -1.52
N VAL A 13 12.80 19.12 -0.53
CA VAL A 13 13.15 18.69 0.84
C VAL A 13 11.90 18.24 1.61
N GLY A 14 10.72 18.81 1.33
CA GLY A 14 9.46 18.40 1.94
C GLY A 14 9.06 16.98 1.49
N ILE A 15 9.01 16.75 0.20
CA ILE A 15 8.65 15.45 -0.39
C ILE A 15 9.73 14.41 -0.08
N GLY A 16 11.02 14.76 -0.23
CA GLY A 16 12.13 13.86 0.13
C GLY A 16 12.17 13.53 1.63
N ALA A 17 11.74 14.45 2.52
CA ALA A 17 11.65 14.20 3.95
C ALA A 17 10.46 13.29 4.29
N PHE A 18 9.34 13.40 3.56
CA PHE A 18 8.16 12.56 3.76
C PHE A 18 8.42 11.12 3.28
N VAL A 19 8.98 10.95 2.08
CA VAL A 19 9.43 9.64 1.58
C VAL A 19 10.52 9.04 2.47
N LEU A 20 11.43 9.87 3.02
CA LEU A 20 12.46 9.42 3.95
C LEU A 20 11.89 9.07 5.32
N ILE A 21 10.81 9.72 5.75
CA ILE A 21 10.10 9.40 7.01
C ILE A 21 9.29 8.11 6.84
N ILE A 22 8.60 7.90 5.71
CA ILE A 22 7.90 6.65 5.41
C ILE A 22 8.94 5.53 5.24
N GLY A 23 9.99 5.71 4.45
CA GLY A 23 11.07 4.75 4.32
C GLY A 23 11.82 4.51 5.62
N LEU A 24 11.90 5.51 6.52
CA LEU A 24 12.53 5.39 7.83
C LEU A 24 11.62 4.67 8.83
N VAL A 25 10.31 4.88 8.78
CA VAL A 25 9.33 4.15 9.61
C VAL A 25 9.27 2.68 9.17
N PHE A 26 9.19 2.38 7.87
CA PHE A 26 9.26 1.02 7.35
C PHE A 26 10.66 0.40 7.50
N GLY A 27 11.73 1.18 7.27
CA GLY A 27 13.12 0.74 7.49
C GLY A 27 13.46 0.54 8.96
N ILE A 28 12.89 1.33 9.88
CA ILE A 28 13.08 1.18 11.32
C ILE A 28 12.29 -0.02 11.84
N SER A 29 11.09 -0.30 11.34
CA SER A 29 10.35 -1.54 11.69
C SER A 29 11.15 -2.79 11.28
N ARG A 30 11.79 -2.79 10.11
CA ARG A 30 12.70 -3.88 9.68
C ARG A 30 14.07 -3.83 10.38
N LEU A 31 14.60 -2.66 10.70
CA LEU A 31 15.91 -2.52 11.37
C LEU A 31 15.84 -2.79 12.87
N LEU A 32 14.74 -2.43 13.53
CA LEU A 32 14.51 -2.77 14.95
C LEU A 32 14.33 -4.26 15.17
N ALA A 33 13.86 -5.00 14.15
CA ALA A 33 13.88 -6.47 14.17
C ALA A 33 15.30 -7.06 14.06
N HIS A 34 16.33 -6.26 13.71
CA HIS A 34 17.71 -6.74 13.52
C HIS A 34 18.73 -6.17 14.52
N PHE A 35 18.35 -5.24 15.37
CA PHE A 35 19.24 -4.71 16.40
C PHE A 35 18.81 -5.15 17.80
N ASP A 36 19.52 -6.16 18.30
CA ASP A 36 19.62 -6.45 19.73
C ASP A 36 20.22 -5.20 20.41
N MET A 37 19.35 -4.37 21.02
CA MET A 37 19.80 -3.16 21.69
C MET A 37 20.57 -3.57 22.95
N VAL A 38 21.88 -3.64 22.81
CA VAL A 38 22.81 -3.71 23.93
C VAL A 38 22.43 -2.62 24.93
N ARG A 39 21.95 -3.02 26.09
CA ARG A 39 21.77 -2.16 27.27
C ARG A 39 23.09 -1.51 27.61
N THR A 40 23.32 -0.31 27.12
CA THR A 40 24.30 0.60 27.71
C THR A 40 23.65 1.23 28.95
N THR A 41 23.85 0.60 30.08
CA THR A 41 23.61 1.20 31.39
C THR A 41 24.54 2.37 31.59
N GLY A 42 23.98 3.54 31.77
CA GLY A 42 24.69 4.66 32.35
C GLY A 42 24.42 5.97 31.62
N ILE A 43 23.78 6.85 32.35
CA ILE A 43 23.53 8.28 32.19
C ILE A 43 22.07 8.59 31.81
N LEU A 44 21.24 8.63 32.84
CA LEU A 44 20.22 9.64 33.14
C LEU A 44 19.55 9.28 34.46
N SER A 45 20.11 9.80 35.58
CA SER A 45 19.43 9.81 36.87
C SER A 45 18.44 11.00 36.89
N GLY A 46 17.28 10.78 36.28
CA GLY A 46 16.10 11.61 36.46
C GLY A 46 14.96 10.69 36.86
N ASN A 47 14.15 11.07 37.81
CA ASN A 47 13.01 10.29 38.29
C ASN A 47 12.11 9.90 37.13
N LEU A 48 12.11 8.60 36.81
CA LEU A 48 11.29 7.98 35.75
C LEU A 48 9.83 7.77 36.17
N SER A 49 9.41 8.26 37.33
CA SER A 49 8.05 8.09 37.83
C SER A 49 7.00 9.02 37.19
N ASP A 50 7.42 10.00 36.37
CA ASP A 50 6.50 10.94 35.73
C ASP A 50 6.21 10.60 34.25
N PHE A 51 6.79 9.49 33.74
CA PHE A 51 6.53 8.99 32.39
C PHE A 51 5.52 7.83 32.32
N ASP A 52 5.13 7.28 33.49
CA ASP A 52 4.22 6.12 33.57
C ASP A 52 2.76 6.42 33.20
N ASP A 53 2.36 7.69 33.13
CA ASP A 53 0.99 8.10 32.82
C ASP A 53 0.77 8.54 31.35
N MET A 54 1.79 8.44 30.47
CA MET A 54 1.74 8.98 29.12
C MET A 54 1.56 7.91 28.00
N PHE A 55 1.70 6.66 28.33
CA PHE A 55 1.44 5.55 27.43
C PHE A 55 0.54 4.56 28.16
N ASP A 56 -0.62 4.30 27.59
CA ASP A 56 -1.48 3.20 28.04
C ASP A 56 -0.72 1.90 27.75
N ASP A 57 -0.12 1.34 28.82
CA ASP A 57 0.91 0.30 28.77
C ASP A 57 0.39 -1.10 28.39
N ASP A 58 -0.85 -1.24 27.95
CA ASP A 58 -1.40 -2.57 27.63
C ASP A 58 -0.80 -3.19 26.36
N ASP A 59 -0.31 -2.39 25.40
CA ASP A 59 0.27 -2.91 24.15
C ASP A 59 1.77 -3.30 24.24
N LEU A 60 2.53 -2.70 25.17
CA LEU A 60 3.97 -3.02 25.34
C LEU A 60 4.24 -4.23 26.21
N LEU A 61 3.27 -4.68 27.02
CA LEU A 61 3.45 -5.79 27.96
C LEU A 61 3.14 -7.17 27.35
N ASP A 62 2.52 -7.25 26.17
CA ASP A 62 2.12 -8.52 25.57
C ASP A 62 3.22 -9.21 24.74
N SER A 63 4.34 -8.52 24.44
CA SER A 63 5.48 -9.09 23.69
C SER A 63 6.10 -10.33 24.37
N GLY A 64 5.89 -10.49 25.67
CA GLY A 64 6.34 -11.64 26.44
C GLY A 64 5.52 -12.92 26.24
N ASN A 65 4.31 -12.82 25.69
CA ASN A 65 3.38 -13.93 25.52
C ASN A 65 3.44 -14.57 24.13
N TYR A 66 4.18 -13.98 23.19
CA TYR A 66 4.32 -14.45 21.80
C TYR A 66 5.75 -14.91 21.50
N SER A 67 5.92 -15.58 20.36
CA SER A 67 7.25 -15.94 19.85
C SER A 67 8.06 -14.67 19.52
N ALA A 68 9.38 -14.72 19.71
CA ALA A 68 10.27 -13.58 19.43
C ALA A 68 10.31 -13.21 17.93
N TRP A 69 10.09 -14.20 17.06
CA TRP A 69 10.16 -14.06 15.61
C TRP A 69 8.89 -14.59 14.96
N PRO A 70 8.47 -14.05 13.80
CA PRO A 70 7.41 -14.63 13.01
C PRO A 70 7.71 -16.07 12.62
N GLN A 71 6.71 -16.92 12.60
CA GLN A 71 6.75 -18.31 12.17
C GLN A 71 5.80 -18.47 10.99
N GLN A 72 6.11 -19.38 10.08
CA GLN A 72 5.16 -19.78 9.04
C GLN A 72 4.02 -20.54 9.69
N LEU A 73 2.80 -20.00 9.55
CA LEU A 73 1.57 -20.59 10.09
C LEU A 73 0.95 -21.58 9.11
N SER A 74 0.87 -21.19 7.83
CA SER A 74 0.38 -22.01 6.73
C SER A 74 1.13 -21.75 5.43
N SER A 75 1.01 -22.68 4.48
CA SER A 75 1.44 -22.48 3.10
C SER A 75 0.56 -23.32 2.19
N GLU A 76 -0.14 -22.66 1.28
CA GLU A 76 -0.98 -23.29 0.26
C GLU A 76 -0.39 -23.08 -1.11
N THR A 77 -0.63 -24.00 -2.02
CA THR A 77 -0.08 -23.98 -3.38
C THR A 77 -1.21 -24.14 -4.38
N PHE A 78 -1.18 -23.33 -5.44
CA PHE A 78 -2.17 -23.35 -6.50
C PHE A 78 -1.49 -23.51 -7.86
N ASP A 79 -2.18 -24.14 -8.80
CA ASP A 79 -1.71 -24.22 -10.17
C ASP A 79 -1.78 -22.82 -10.82
N ALA A 80 -0.81 -22.50 -11.64
CA ALA A 80 -0.68 -21.18 -12.28
C ALA A 80 -1.85 -20.83 -13.20
N ASP A 81 -2.49 -21.85 -13.79
CA ASP A 81 -3.63 -21.72 -14.69
C ASP A 81 -5.01 -21.83 -13.98
N ALA A 82 -5.01 -21.98 -12.64
CA ALA A 82 -6.25 -22.12 -11.88
C ALA A 82 -7.06 -20.83 -11.79
N PHE A 83 -6.44 -19.67 -11.99
CA PHE A 83 -7.09 -18.36 -11.90
C PHE A 83 -6.39 -17.34 -12.81
N THR A 84 -7.08 -16.23 -13.05
CA THR A 84 -6.58 -15.09 -13.81
C THR A 84 -6.74 -13.77 -13.07
N SER A 85 -7.35 -13.78 -11.89
CA SER A 85 -7.61 -12.58 -11.12
C SER A 85 -7.37 -12.82 -9.62
N LEU A 86 -7.06 -11.74 -8.89
CA LEU A 86 -6.93 -11.73 -7.44
C LEU A 86 -8.08 -10.93 -6.80
N ASP A 87 -8.61 -11.42 -5.69
CA ASP A 87 -9.56 -10.72 -4.82
C ASP A 87 -9.00 -10.75 -3.40
N LEU A 88 -8.55 -9.59 -2.91
CA LEU A 88 -7.81 -9.42 -1.67
C LEU A 88 -8.67 -8.66 -0.65
N ASP A 89 -9.01 -9.32 0.45
CA ASP A 89 -9.71 -8.70 1.58
C ASP A 89 -8.74 -8.56 2.76
N VAL A 90 -8.16 -7.35 2.92
CA VAL A 90 -7.10 -7.03 3.88
C VAL A 90 -7.70 -6.23 5.03
N THR A 91 -8.30 -6.90 6.00
CA THR A 91 -8.95 -6.22 7.13
C THR A 91 -7.93 -5.60 8.08
N SER A 92 -6.83 -6.29 8.36
CA SER A 92 -5.73 -5.85 9.23
C SER A 92 -4.46 -6.69 8.96
N GLY A 93 -3.30 -6.25 9.45
CA GLY A 93 -2.01 -6.90 9.17
C GLY A 93 -1.49 -6.54 7.78
N THR A 94 -0.59 -7.33 7.23
CA THR A 94 0.08 -7.04 5.97
C THR A 94 -0.20 -8.10 4.92
N VAL A 95 -0.49 -7.69 3.67
CA VAL A 95 -0.53 -8.57 2.51
C VAL A 95 0.53 -8.11 1.50
N GLU A 96 1.37 -9.04 1.07
CA GLU A 96 2.40 -8.81 0.06
C GLU A 96 2.12 -9.68 -1.18
N VAL A 97 1.97 -9.08 -2.34
CA VAL A 97 1.89 -9.78 -3.64
C VAL A 97 3.18 -9.51 -4.39
N LYS A 98 3.88 -10.55 -4.79
CA LYS A 98 5.17 -10.41 -5.50
C LYS A 98 5.38 -11.53 -6.50
N HIS A 99 6.17 -11.24 -7.53
CA HIS A 99 6.60 -12.29 -8.45
C HIS A 99 7.78 -13.08 -7.89
N VAL A 100 7.89 -14.34 -8.31
CA VAL A 100 8.99 -15.22 -7.94
C VAL A 100 9.46 -16.05 -9.14
N THR A 101 10.70 -16.52 -9.04
CA THR A 101 11.22 -17.52 -9.98
C THR A 101 10.69 -18.90 -9.58
N GLY A 102 9.71 -19.41 -10.29
CA GLY A 102 9.09 -20.70 -9.98
C GLY A 102 7.88 -20.97 -10.88
N GLY A 103 7.29 -22.14 -10.78
CA GLY A 103 6.15 -22.56 -11.63
C GLY A 103 4.82 -22.71 -10.86
N GLN A 104 4.78 -22.40 -9.58
CA GLN A 104 3.59 -22.56 -8.76
C GLN A 104 3.30 -21.28 -7.98
N VAL A 105 2.02 -20.96 -7.87
CA VAL A 105 1.53 -19.91 -6.99
C VAL A 105 1.55 -20.41 -5.55
N ARG A 106 2.03 -19.59 -4.62
CA ARG A 106 2.06 -19.92 -3.20
C ARG A 106 1.43 -18.80 -2.39
N VAL A 107 0.60 -19.18 -1.45
CA VAL A 107 0.06 -18.28 -0.43
C VAL A 107 0.61 -18.73 0.91
N ILE A 108 1.39 -17.87 1.57
CA ILE A 108 2.11 -18.15 2.79
C ILE A 108 1.60 -17.21 3.87
N GLU A 109 1.12 -17.76 4.98
CA GLU A 109 0.79 -16.99 6.17
C GLU A 109 1.92 -17.12 7.19
N SER A 110 2.34 -16.00 7.75
CA SER A 110 3.31 -15.93 8.86
C SER A 110 2.83 -15.01 9.97
N GLY A 111 3.36 -15.18 11.16
CA GLY A 111 3.01 -14.36 12.32
C GLY A 111 3.74 -14.78 13.59
N ARG A 112 3.65 -13.97 14.63
CA ARG A 112 4.20 -14.28 15.95
C ARG A 112 3.17 -15.06 16.75
N VAL A 113 3.52 -16.29 17.12
CA VAL A 113 2.61 -17.27 17.73
C VAL A 113 2.57 -17.14 19.25
N ALA A 114 1.38 -17.19 19.83
CA ALA A 114 1.20 -17.18 21.27
C ALA A 114 1.89 -18.38 21.94
N LYS A 115 2.50 -18.16 23.10
CA LYS A 115 3.14 -19.23 23.86
C LYS A 115 2.15 -20.36 24.18
N GLY A 116 2.56 -21.58 23.88
CA GLY A 116 1.72 -22.77 24.09
C GLY A 116 0.77 -23.09 22.94
N THR A 117 0.75 -22.28 21.89
CA THR A 117 0.02 -22.55 20.65
C THR A 117 1.00 -23.05 19.59
N SER A 118 0.61 -24.02 18.78
CA SER A 118 1.40 -24.41 17.61
C SER A 118 1.14 -23.44 16.43
N ALA A 119 2.11 -23.32 15.53
CA ALA A 119 1.95 -22.49 14.33
C ALA A 119 0.72 -22.91 13.51
N SER A 120 0.51 -24.23 13.34
CA SER A 120 -0.64 -24.77 12.60
C SER A 120 -1.99 -24.53 13.28
N ASP A 121 -2.03 -24.45 14.63
CA ASP A 121 -3.26 -24.12 15.35
C ASP A 121 -3.57 -22.61 15.27
N ALA A 122 -2.54 -21.80 15.06
CA ALA A 122 -2.67 -20.35 14.88
C ALA A 122 -3.01 -19.96 13.43
N ALA A 123 -2.85 -20.86 12.46
CA ALA A 123 -3.14 -20.58 11.04
C ALA A 123 -4.60 -20.20 10.80
N THR A 124 -4.80 -19.27 9.86
CA THR A 124 -6.13 -18.87 9.40
C THR A 124 -6.76 -20.01 8.62
N ARG A 125 -8.02 -20.32 8.91
CA ARG A 125 -8.77 -21.33 8.17
C ARG A 125 -9.35 -20.72 6.90
N ASN A 126 -9.24 -21.45 5.79
CA ASN A 126 -9.76 -21.03 4.48
C ASN A 126 -9.22 -19.64 4.10
N LEU A 127 -7.92 -19.41 4.31
CA LEU A 127 -7.26 -18.16 3.98
C LEU A 127 -7.33 -17.87 2.49
N ALA A 128 -7.09 -18.88 1.66
CA ALA A 128 -7.05 -18.79 0.22
C ALA A 128 -7.98 -19.82 -0.43
N GLU A 129 -8.74 -19.42 -1.44
CA GLU A 129 -9.58 -20.31 -2.23
C GLU A 129 -9.70 -19.82 -3.67
N VAL A 130 -9.75 -20.75 -4.64
CA VAL A 130 -10.07 -20.41 -6.03
C VAL A 130 -11.56 -20.54 -6.24
N LYS A 131 -12.20 -19.44 -6.64
CA LYS A 131 -13.62 -19.38 -7.04
C LYS A 131 -13.76 -18.94 -8.47
N GLY A 132 -14.14 -19.87 -9.36
CA GLY A 132 -14.17 -19.59 -10.79
C GLY A 132 -12.76 -19.33 -11.30
N SER A 133 -12.50 -18.13 -11.80
CA SER A 133 -11.19 -17.68 -12.28
C SER A 133 -10.49 -16.71 -11.32
N THR A 134 -10.89 -16.67 -10.05
CA THR A 134 -10.35 -15.71 -9.07
C THR A 134 -9.74 -16.45 -7.88
N LEU A 135 -8.50 -16.13 -7.54
CA LEU A 135 -7.89 -16.49 -6.27
C LEU A 135 -8.33 -15.46 -5.23
N LYS A 136 -9.13 -15.90 -4.29
CA LYS A 136 -9.64 -15.07 -3.21
C LYS A 136 -8.82 -15.27 -1.94
N ILE A 137 -8.34 -14.18 -1.37
CA ILE A 137 -7.69 -14.14 -0.06
C ILE A 137 -8.62 -13.43 0.89
N SER A 138 -9.03 -14.12 1.96
CA SER A 138 -9.93 -13.57 2.96
C SER A 138 -9.25 -13.55 4.32
N GLN A 139 -8.97 -12.36 4.81
CA GLN A 139 -8.27 -12.14 6.06
C GLN A 139 -9.25 -11.64 7.13
N PHE A 140 -9.62 -12.53 8.05
CA PHE A 140 -10.49 -12.20 9.19
C PHE A 140 -9.75 -12.45 10.51
N TYR A 141 -9.20 -11.40 11.12
CA TYR A 141 -8.45 -11.53 12.38
C TYR A 141 -9.14 -10.91 13.60
N TYR A 142 -10.41 -10.62 13.53
CA TYR A 142 -11.11 -10.09 14.67
C TYR A 142 -10.94 -11.03 15.88
N ASP A 143 -10.13 -10.57 16.84
CA ASP A 143 -9.89 -11.17 18.15
C ASP A 143 -9.17 -12.52 18.17
N ASP A 144 -8.41 -12.89 17.12
CA ASP A 144 -7.61 -14.13 17.15
C ASP A 144 -6.24 -13.91 17.83
N LYS A 145 -6.21 -14.07 19.14
CA LYS A 145 -5.00 -13.95 19.98
C LYS A 145 -3.99 -15.08 19.84
N ARG A 146 -4.19 -16.05 18.93
CA ARG A 146 -3.27 -17.17 18.72
C ARG A 146 -2.00 -16.75 17.98
N ALA A 147 -2.08 -15.73 17.13
CA ALA A 147 -0.93 -15.07 16.53
C ALA A 147 -1.19 -13.59 16.30
N ILE A 148 -0.12 -12.80 16.34
CA ILE A 148 -0.08 -11.37 16.05
C ILE A 148 0.92 -11.09 14.93
N ASP A 149 0.97 -9.83 14.44
CA ASP A 149 1.87 -9.38 13.37
C ASP A 149 1.79 -10.33 12.15
N ARG A 150 0.56 -10.56 11.68
CA ARG A 150 0.30 -11.50 10.59
C ARG A 150 0.65 -10.85 9.26
N THR A 151 1.38 -11.61 8.45
CA THR A 151 1.71 -11.27 7.05
C THR A 151 1.27 -12.41 6.15
N ILE A 152 0.54 -12.08 5.08
CA ILE A 152 0.23 -13.00 4.00
C ILE A 152 1.09 -12.63 2.81
N THR A 153 1.89 -13.58 2.33
CA THR A 153 2.71 -13.39 1.12
C THR A 153 2.14 -14.25 -0.01
N ILE A 154 1.78 -13.60 -1.11
CA ILE A 154 1.31 -14.24 -2.34
C ILE A 154 2.47 -14.21 -3.34
N GLU A 155 3.03 -15.37 -3.62
CA GLU A 155 4.12 -15.54 -4.57
C GLU A 155 3.56 -16.02 -5.91
N LEU A 156 3.72 -15.20 -6.94
CA LEU A 156 3.25 -15.48 -8.30
C LEU A 156 4.42 -15.82 -9.22
N PRO A 157 4.36 -16.92 -9.99
CA PRO A 157 5.26 -17.12 -11.13
C PRO A 157 5.22 -15.93 -12.08
N ARG A 158 6.31 -15.65 -12.78
CA ARG A 158 6.41 -14.47 -13.64
C ARG A 158 5.35 -14.40 -14.72
N ASP A 159 5.00 -15.53 -15.33
CA ASP A 159 3.96 -15.63 -16.35
C ASP A 159 2.56 -15.29 -15.82
N VAL A 160 2.26 -15.62 -14.56
CA VAL A 160 1.01 -15.19 -13.88
C VAL A 160 1.08 -13.72 -13.52
N ALA A 161 2.21 -13.28 -12.93
CA ALA A 161 2.43 -11.91 -12.48
C ALA A 161 2.34 -10.88 -13.63
N ASP A 162 2.70 -11.28 -14.86
CA ASP A 162 2.68 -10.42 -16.04
C ASP A 162 1.36 -10.47 -16.82
N SER A 163 0.34 -11.25 -16.38
CA SER A 163 -0.85 -11.53 -17.20
C SER A 163 -2.17 -11.60 -16.42
N LEU A 164 -2.25 -10.98 -15.25
CA LEU A 164 -3.51 -10.94 -14.52
C LEU A 164 -4.58 -10.14 -15.27
N VAL A 165 -5.79 -10.65 -15.29
CA VAL A 165 -6.95 -9.93 -15.83
C VAL A 165 -7.38 -8.83 -14.86
N GLY A 166 -7.35 -9.09 -13.56
CA GLY A 166 -7.71 -8.05 -12.59
C GLY A 166 -7.20 -8.32 -11.18
N ILE A 167 -7.04 -7.25 -10.45
CA ILE A 167 -6.78 -7.25 -9.01
C ILE A 167 -7.85 -6.39 -8.38
N THR A 168 -8.63 -6.96 -7.47
CA THR A 168 -9.54 -6.22 -6.60
C THR A 168 -9.02 -6.32 -5.17
N ALA A 169 -8.87 -5.19 -4.48
CA ALA A 169 -8.44 -5.19 -3.10
C ALA A 169 -9.30 -4.25 -2.23
N ASN A 170 -9.79 -4.80 -1.11
CA ASN A 170 -10.47 -4.06 -0.06
C ASN A 170 -9.55 -4.01 1.16
N VAL A 171 -9.00 -2.84 1.45
CA VAL A 171 -8.05 -2.62 2.53
C VAL A 171 -8.73 -1.84 3.66
N GLY A 172 -8.88 -2.49 4.81
CA GLY A 172 -9.48 -1.89 6.02
C GLY A 172 -8.50 -0.98 6.75
N SER A 173 -7.77 -1.57 7.70
CA SER A 173 -6.71 -0.91 8.48
C SER A 173 -5.37 -1.64 8.33
N GLY A 174 -5.27 -2.56 7.40
CA GLY A 174 -4.04 -3.28 7.08
C GLY A 174 -3.26 -2.60 5.97
N ASP A 175 -2.11 -3.19 5.62
CA ASP A 175 -1.24 -2.70 4.56
C ASP A 175 -1.22 -3.69 3.40
N LEU A 176 -1.24 -3.18 2.18
CA LEU A 176 -1.12 -3.96 0.96
C LEU A 176 0.07 -3.49 0.14
N THR A 177 1.00 -4.40 -0.15
CA THR A 177 2.08 -4.16 -1.11
C THR A 177 1.93 -5.10 -2.30
N VAL A 178 1.84 -4.55 -3.50
CA VAL A 178 1.84 -5.29 -4.77
C VAL A 178 3.06 -4.86 -5.56
N ALA A 179 4.02 -5.77 -5.75
CA ALA A 179 5.32 -5.42 -6.30
C ALA A 179 5.59 -6.11 -7.64
N ASP A 180 5.81 -5.30 -8.68
CA ASP A 180 6.23 -5.71 -10.03
C ASP A 180 5.23 -6.68 -10.68
N ILE A 181 3.94 -6.30 -10.67
CA ILE A 181 2.81 -7.07 -11.19
C ILE A 181 2.13 -6.31 -12.34
N ALA A 182 1.70 -7.04 -13.38
CA ALA A 182 0.90 -6.48 -14.45
C ALA A 182 -0.54 -7.03 -14.42
N CYS A 183 -1.52 -6.13 -14.57
CA CYS A 183 -2.93 -6.49 -14.69
C CYS A 183 -3.63 -5.63 -15.75
N HIS A 184 -4.80 -6.10 -16.21
CA HIS A 184 -5.67 -5.28 -17.03
C HIS A 184 -6.39 -4.25 -16.16
N ASP A 185 -7.07 -4.72 -15.12
CA ASP A 185 -7.90 -3.89 -14.25
C ASP A 185 -7.36 -3.91 -12.82
N LEU A 186 -7.29 -2.74 -12.20
CA LEU A 186 -6.93 -2.57 -10.80
C LEU A 186 -8.04 -1.81 -10.09
N ASP A 187 -8.62 -2.42 -9.05
CA ASP A 187 -9.71 -1.85 -8.25
C ASP A 187 -9.32 -1.91 -6.77
N ILE A 188 -9.07 -0.74 -6.18
CA ILE A 188 -8.61 -0.59 -4.81
C ILE A 188 -9.63 0.23 -4.01
N THR A 189 -10.10 -0.32 -2.90
CA THR A 189 -10.82 0.42 -1.86
C THR A 189 -9.99 0.41 -0.59
N LEU A 190 -9.51 1.57 -0.17
CA LEU A 190 -8.69 1.77 1.01
C LEU A 190 -9.43 2.62 2.04
N ASN A 191 -9.64 2.09 3.25
CA ASN A 191 -10.28 2.85 4.33
C ASN A 191 -9.28 3.65 5.18
N SER A 192 -8.28 2.99 5.80
CA SER A 192 -7.38 3.66 6.75
C SER A 192 -5.94 3.10 6.78
N GLY A 193 -5.66 2.04 6.04
CA GLY A 193 -4.31 1.46 5.94
C GLY A 193 -3.48 2.12 4.84
N ASP A 194 -2.46 1.42 4.39
CA ASP A 194 -1.61 1.89 3.30
C ASP A 194 -1.61 0.89 2.14
N VAL A 195 -1.55 1.42 0.91
CA VAL A 195 -1.42 0.63 -0.32
C VAL A 195 -0.22 1.10 -1.11
N GLU A 196 0.64 0.17 -1.51
CA GLU A 196 1.73 0.39 -2.44
C GLU A 196 1.57 -0.57 -3.63
N PHE A 197 1.43 -0.02 -4.82
CA PHE A 197 1.37 -0.78 -6.07
C PHE A 197 2.48 -0.35 -7.01
N THR A 198 3.30 -1.30 -7.43
CA THR A 198 4.32 -1.09 -8.46
C THR A 198 4.08 -2.05 -9.60
N GLY A 199 3.94 -1.56 -10.84
CA GLY A 199 3.67 -2.46 -11.96
C GLY A 199 3.07 -1.80 -13.19
N ALA A 200 2.25 -2.57 -13.92
CA ALA A 200 1.53 -2.11 -15.08
C ALA A 200 0.03 -2.31 -14.92
N VAL A 201 -0.76 -1.26 -15.22
CA VAL A 201 -2.20 -1.36 -15.36
C VAL A 201 -2.56 -0.99 -16.78
N THR A 202 -3.14 -1.94 -17.54
CA THR A 202 -3.22 -1.78 -19.00
C THR A 202 -4.56 -1.25 -19.49
N ASP A 203 -5.65 -1.37 -18.73
CA ASP A 203 -6.99 -0.93 -19.13
C ASP A 203 -7.62 0.05 -18.15
N THR A 204 -7.99 -0.36 -16.93
CA THR A 204 -8.65 0.52 -15.96
C THR A 204 -7.98 0.52 -14.59
N LEU A 205 -7.97 1.69 -13.93
CA LEU A 205 -7.60 1.84 -12.54
C LEU A 205 -8.71 2.58 -11.79
N ASN A 206 -9.25 1.97 -10.74
CA ASN A 206 -10.14 2.61 -9.78
C ASN A 206 -9.49 2.62 -8.40
N ALA A 207 -9.41 3.77 -7.76
CA ALA A 207 -8.90 3.90 -6.40
C ALA A 207 -9.84 4.78 -5.56
N GLU A 208 -10.45 4.18 -4.53
CA GLU A 208 -11.22 4.88 -3.52
C GLU A 208 -10.41 4.91 -2.22
N VAL A 209 -9.93 6.08 -1.80
CA VAL A 209 -9.07 6.26 -0.63
C VAL A 209 -9.80 7.08 0.43
N GLY A 210 -10.12 6.45 1.56
CA GLY A 210 -10.77 7.10 2.70
C GLY A 210 -9.83 8.04 3.46
N SER A 211 -8.95 7.47 4.29
CA SER A 211 -8.03 8.25 5.17
C SER A 211 -6.60 7.70 5.19
N GLY A 212 -6.31 6.69 4.40
CA GLY A 212 -4.97 6.09 4.32
C GLY A 212 -4.10 6.70 3.24
N GLY A 213 -2.93 6.12 3.04
CA GLY A 213 -1.99 6.48 1.97
C GLY A 213 -2.03 5.48 0.81
N ALA A 214 -2.02 5.95 -0.43
CA ALA A 214 -1.90 5.06 -1.59
C ALA A 214 -0.83 5.56 -2.56
N THR A 215 0.10 4.69 -2.92
CA THR A 215 1.16 4.97 -3.89
C THR A 215 1.04 4.03 -5.07
N PHE A 216 1.01 4.57 -6.29
CA PHE A 216 0.95 3.83 -7.54
C PHE A 216 2.13 4.23 -8.44
N GLU A 217 3.10 3.34 -8.61
CA GLU A 217 4.20 3.49 -9.58
C GLU A 217 3.87 2.65 -10.82
N LEU A 218 3.39 3.29 -11.88
CA LEU A 218 2.90 2.61 -13.06
C LEU A 218 3.91 2.64 -14.21
N TYR A 219 4.49 1.52 -14.56
CA TYR A 219 5.34 1.37 -15.76
C TYR A 219 4.54 1.47 -17.07
N GLN A 220 3.25 1.21 -16.98
CA GLN A 220 2.25 1.44 -18.03
C GLN A 220 0.96 1.91 -17.37
N ALA A 221 0.49 3.07 -17.80
CA ALA A 221 -0.74 3.67 -17.32
C ALA A 221 -1.97 3.09 -18.02
N PRO A 222 -3.16 3.14 -17.39
CA PRO A 222 -4.42 2.66 -17.97
C PRO A 222 -4.74 3.32 -19.31
N ALA A 223 -5.10 2.51 -20.31
CA ALA A 223 -5.41 2.97 -21.65
C ALA A 223 -6.86 3.45 -21.80
N SER A 224 -7.77 3.03 -20.92
CA SER A 224 -9.20 3.40 -20.96
C SER A 224 -9.53 4.45 -19.90
N SER A 225 -9.37 4.14 -18.62
CA SER A 225 -9.73 5.06 -17.53
C SER A 225 -8.87 4.93 -16.29
N MET A 226 -8.77 6.05 -15.58
CA MET A 226 -8.28 6.13 -14.20
C MET A 226 -9.27 6.98 -13.42
N ASP A 227 -9.90 6.39 -12.41
CA ASP A 227 -10.82 7.07 -11.51
C ASP A 227 -10.24 7.02 -10.09
N VAL A 228 -9.93 8.20 -9.53
CA VAL A 228 -9.32 8.33 -8.21
C VAL A 228 -10.20 9.21 -7.34
N THR A 229 -10.74 8.65 -6.28
CA THR A 229 -11.56 9.36 -5.30
C THR A 229 -10.87 9.35 -3.94
N VAL A 230 -10.61 10.52 -3.39
CA VAL A 230 -9.91 10.70 -2.13
C VAL A 230 -10.77 11.44 -1.13
N GLY A 231 -11.02 10.84 0.03
CA GLY A 231 -11.72 11.47 1.14
C GLY A 231 -10.83 12.45 1.90
N SER A 232 -9.95 11.91 2.74
CA SER A 232 -8.99 12.67 3.58
C SER A 232 -7.60 12.03 3.59
N GLY A 233 -7.38 11.03 2.76
CA GLY A 233 -6.10 10.36 2.60
C GLY A 233 -5.20 11.06 1.59
N ASP A 234 -4.01 10.49 1.37
CA ASP A 234 -3.05 11.01 0.41
C ASP A 234 -2.80 9.97 -0.69
N VAL A 235 -2.70 10.43 -1.95
CA VAL A 235 -2.47 9.57 -3.10
C VAL A 235 -1.32 10.10 -3.95
N GLU A 236 -0.35 9.24 -4.23
CA GLU A 236 0.75 9.51 -5.13
C GLU A 236 0.67 8.56 -6.34
N ILE A 237 0.66 9.12 -7.54
CA ILE A 237 0.58 8.34 -8.79
C ILE A 237 1.68 8.81 -9.73
N THR A 238 2.53 7.89 -10.14
CA THR A 238 3.55 8.14 -11.16
C THR A 238 3.24 7.32 -12.41
N VAL A 239 3.23 7.97 -13.57
CA VAL A 239 2.98 7.34 -14.86
C VAL A 239 4.07 7.70 -15.87
N PRO A 240 4.27 6.91 -16.95
CA PRO A 240 5.20 7.29 -18.01
C PRO A 240 4.85 8.64 -18.62
N ASN A 241 5.85 9.49 -18.85
CA ASN A 241 5.67 10.81 -19.45
C ASN A 241 4.98 10.80 -20.84
N SER A 242 5.03 9.68 -21.54
CA SER A 242 4.35 9.47 -22.83
C SER A 242 2.86 9.12 -22.72
N THR A 243 2.32 9.03 -21.51
CA THR A 243 0.91 8.66 -21.28
C THR A 243 -0.02 9.71 -21.89
N GLY A 244 -0.93 9.26 -22.78
CA GLY A 244 -1.93 10.11 -23.42
C GLY A 244 -3.27 10.03 -22.73
N PHE A 245 -3.81 11.17 -22.26
CA PHE A 245 -5.06 11.21 -21.52
C PHE A 245 -5.79 12.56 -21.63
N LYS A 246 -7.06 12.53 -21.26
CA LYS A 246 -7.83 13.69 -20.80
C LYS A 246 -8.16 13.50 -19.33
N ALA A 247 -7.90 14.51 -18.52
CA ALA A 247 -8.23 14.47 -17.12
C ALA A 247 -9.25 15.54 -16.72
N SER A 248 -10.09 15.17 -15.74
CA SER A 248 -10.96 16.10 -15.02
C SER A 248 -10.63 16.05 -13.53
N LEU A 249 -10.60 17.22 -12.90
CA LEU A 249 -10.30 17.38 -11.49
C LEU A 249 -11.45 18.10 -10.79
N THR A 250 -11.93 17.51 -9.70
CA THR A 250 -12.84 18.15 -8.74
C THR A 250 -12.13 18.20 -7.39
N LEU A 251 -11.85 19.39 -6.90
CA LEU A 251 -11.10 19.62 -5.68
C LEU A 251 -11.98 20.25 -4.59
N GLY A 252 -11.98 19.66 -3.39
CA GLY A 252 -12.61 20.20 -2.19
C GLY A 252 -11.68 21.15 -1.42
N SER A 253 -11.12 20.68 -0.31
CA SER A 253 -10.21 21.47 0.55
C SER A 253 -8.77 20.95 0.55
N GLY A 254 -8.48 19.87 -0.19
CA GLY A 254 -7.15 19.31 -0.34
C GLY A 254 -6.36 19.97 -1.45
N ASP A 255 -5.16 19.47 -1.67
CA ASP A 255 -4.26 19.95 -2.72
C ASP A 255 -4.13 18.93 -3.86
N PHE A 256 -3.91 19.44 -5.08
CA PHE A 256 -3.57 18.60 -6.24
C PHE A 256 -2.33 19.16 -6.93
N GLU A 257 -1.31 18.33 -7.01
CA GLU A 257 -0.07 18.65 -7.73
C GLU A 257 0.09 17.72 -8.93
N SER A 258 0.63 18.23 -10.05
CA SER A 258 0.93 17.40 -11.21
C SER A 258 1.91 18.07 -12.16
N ASP A 259 2.84 17.29 -12.69
CA ASP A 259 3.75 17.69 -13.77
C ASP A 259 3.01 17.98 -15.10
N PHE A 260 1.81 17.46 -15.28
CA PHE A 260 1.00 17.62 -16.47
C PHE A 260 0.17 18.93 -16.49
N LEU A 261 0.14 19.66 -15.38
CA LEU A 261 -0.58 20.92 -15.33
C LEU A 261 0.13 22.02 -16.13
N PRO A 262 -0.62 22.90 -16.83
CA PRO A 262 -0.04 24.03 -17.55
C PRO A 262 0.77 24.95 -16.62
N LEU A 263 1.85 25.52 -17.14
CA LEU A 263 2.66 26.51 -16.42
C LEU A 263 1.82 27.70 -15.94
N GLY A 264 1.79 27.94 -14.64
CA GLY A 264 1.05 29.05 -14.00
C GLY A 264 -0.24 28.61 -13.32
N TYR A 265 -0.53 27.33 -13.29
CA TYR A 265 -1.52 26.77 -12.38
C TYR A 265 -1.00 26.91 -10.95
N ASP A 266 -1.74 27.58 -10.09
CA ASP A 266 -1.53 27.60 -8.67
C ASP A 266 -2.68 26.80 -8.03
N GLY A 267 -2.36 25.93 -7.08
CA GLY A 267 -3.33 24.98 -6.47
C GLY A 267 -4.54 25.64 -5.81
N GLU A 268 -4.59 26.95 -5.67
CA GLU A 268 -5.71 27.69 -5.05
C GLU A 268 -6.89 27.95 -6.00
N THR A 269 -6.76 27.70 -7.33
CA THR A 269 -7.78 28.09 -8.31
C THR A 269 -8.50 26.93 -8.98
N ILE A 270 -8.20 25.67 -8.59
CA ILE A 270 -8.65 24.45 -9.28
C ILE A 270 -9.92 23.87 -8.65
N LEU A 271 -11.05 24.53 -8.78
CA LEU A 271 -12.31 23.95 -8.25
C LEU A 271 -13.04 23.02 -9.23
N ASN A 272 -12.79 23.04 -10.49
CA ASN A 272 -13.26 22.10 -11.51
C ASN A 272 -12.46 22.35 -12.78
N SER A 273 -11.42 21.60 -13.01
CA SER A 273 -10.50 21.81 -14.11
C SER A 273 -10.40 20.61 -15.02
N GLU A 274 -10.09 20.88 -16.27
CA GLU A 274 -9.73 19.87 -17.24
C GLU A 274 -8.28 20.12 -17.69
N PHE A 275 -7.49 19.07 -17.81
CA PHE A 275 -6.15 19.11 -18.39
C PHE A 275 -5.91 17.84 -19.22
N ASP A 276 -4.90 17.86 -20.04
CA ASP A 276 -4.66 16.75 -20.95
C ASP A 276 -3.17 16.59 -21.30
N ASN A 277 -2.82 15.40 -21.76
CA ASN A 277 -1.50 15.11 -22.29
C ASN A 277 -1.60 14.20 -23.54
N GLY A 278 -0.70 14.37 -24.47
CA GLY A 278 -0.53 13.50 -25.64
C GLY A 278 -1.78 13.35 -26.51
N ASP A 279 -2.12 12.13 -26.87
CA ASP A 279 -3.18 11.78 -27.83
C ASP A 279 -4.60 11.79 -27.23
N LYS A 280 -4.72 11.97 -25.91
CA LYS A 280 -6.01 12.07 -25.20
C LYS A 280 -6.89 10.83 -25.35
N SER A 281 -6.29 9.66 -25.48
CA SER A 281 -7.02 8.40 -25.71
C SER A 281 -7.72 7.90 -24.45
N ALA A 282 -7.09 8.06 -23.27
CA ALA A 282 -7.65 7.68 -21.98
C ALA A 282 -8.43 8.81 -21.30
N THR A 283 -9.30 8.47 -20.36
CA THR A 283 -10.04 9.43 -19.55
C THR A 283 -9.68 9.24 -18.07
N TYR A 284 -9.11 10.27 -17.44
CA TYR A 284 -8.74 10.24 -16.04
C TYR A 284 -9.60 11.21 -15.24
N ARG A 285 -9.97 10.81 -14.04
CA ARG A 285 -10.82 11.59 -13.17
C ARG A 285 -10.30 11.56 -11.75
N PHE A 286 -10.19 12.74 -11.16
CA PHE A 286 -9.76 12.94 -9.79
C PHE A 286 -10.85 13.69 -9.02
N GLU A 287 -11.36 13.07 -7.96
CA GLU A 287 -12.31 13.67 -7.01
C GLU A 287 -11.67 13.71 -5.63
N ILE A 288 -11.31 14.89 -5.14
CA ILE A 288 -10.52 15.06 -3.92
C ILE A 288 -11.35 15.83 -2.90
N GLY A 289 -11.58 15.24 -1.74
CA GLY A 289 -12.26 15.88 -0.61
C GLY A 289 -11.35 16.83 0.17
N SER A 290 -10.60 16.30 1.12
CA SER A 290 -9.69 17.07 2.00
C SER A 290 -8.26 16.48 2.04
N GLY A 291 -8.01 15.44 1.29
CA GLY A 291 -6.69 14.83 1.15
C GLY A 291 -5.88 15.46 0.02
N ASP A 292 -4.66 14.99 -0.17
CA ASP A 292 -3.75 15.51 -1.18
C ASP A 292 -3.50 14.45 -2.26
N VAL A 293 -3.38 14.90 -3.52
CA VAL A 293 -3.03 14.02 -4.64
C VAL A 293 -1.87 14.59 -5.42
N SER A 294 -0.85 13.75 -5.64
CA SER A 294 0.24 14.00 -6.60
C SER A 294 0.08 13.08 -7.80
N PHE A 295 0.08 13.64 -9.00
CA PHE A 295 -0.01 12.91 -10.26
C PHE A 295 1.13 13.34 -11.20
N ASP A 296 2.19 12.55 -11.23
CA ASP A 296 3.45 12.94 -11.81
C ASP A 296 3.91 12.02 -12.93
N SER A 297 4.92 12.48 -13.66
CA SER A 297 5.53 11.74 -14.76
C SER A 297 6.94 11.26 -14.40
N GLU A 298 7.28 10.04 -14.87
CA GLU A 298 8.63 9.50 -14.84
C GLU A 298 9.30 9.54 -16.22
#